data_a6ee20b8318ec32730d32762db166094
#
_entry.id   a6ee20b8318ec32730d32762db166094
#
_cell.length_a   1.000
_cell.length_b   1.000
_cell.length_c   1.000
_cell.angle_alpha   90.00
_cell.angle_beta   90.00
_cell.angle_gamma   90.00
#
_symmetry.space_group_name_H-M   'P 1'
#
loop_
_entity.id
_entity.type
_entity.pdbx_description
1 polymer ?
#
loop_
_entity_poly.entity_id
_entity_poly.type
_entity_poly.pdbx_seq_one_letter_code
_entity_poly.pdbx_strand_id
1 'polypeptide(L)'
;MFSDWTKDISQSIIKEKKERKGMVREMKNSIREALVKSLPIFFSYICVAFGYGLLMQKAGFAWYYALFTSFIIYTGAFQFVLITFLKSGASIITIALTAFLMNSRQSFYSLTFLQDFKAMGKAKWYMIHTMTDETYAVNCTLSPEDPNRRQVMFFVALFSRIYWMAGTILGGL
;
A
#
# COMPACT_ATOMS: atom_id res chain seq x y z
N MET A 1 30.51 44.90 4.95
CA MET A 1 29.18 44.76 4.38
C MET A 1 29.06 43.68 3.32
N PHE A 2 29.90 43.66 2.25
CA PHE A 2 29.86 42.60 1.21
C PHE A 2 30.32 41.21 1.70
N SER A 3 31.35 41.18 2.58
CA SER A 3 31.89 39.91 3.14
C SER A 3 30.92 39.21 4.10
N ASP A 4 30.05 39.93 4.76
CA ASP A 4 29.09 39.37 5.72
C ASP A 4 27.92 38.72 4.96
N TRP A 5 27.48 39.36 3.87
CA TRP A 5 26.42 38.85 3.00
C TRP A 5 26.80 37.52 2.30
N THR A 6 28.06 37.40 1.82
CA THR A 6 28.56 36.16 1.23
C THR A 6 28.70 35.01 2.22
N LYS A 7 29.06 35.31 3.47
CA LYS A 7 29.13 34.31 4.55
C LYS A 7 27.73 33.80 4.91
N ASP A 8 26.74 34.69 4.96
CA ASP A 8 25.37 34.34 5.34
C ASP A 8 24.72 33.42 4.30
N ILE A 9 24.92 33.72 3.00
CA ILE A 9 24.48 32.84 1.89
C ILE A 9 25.19 31.49 1.95
N SER A 10 26.51 31.49 2.17
CA SER A 10 27.27 30.23 2.26
C SER A 10 26.79 29.36 3.40
N GLN A 11 26.49 29.92 4.56
CA GLN A 11 25.97 29.19 5.71
C GLN A 11 24.55 28.66 5.46
N SER A 12 23.68 29.45 4.80
CA SER A 12 22.32 29.00 4.45
C SER A 12 22.35 27.82 3.48
N ILE A 13 23.20 27.84 2.46
CA ILE A 13 23.40 26.74 1.50
C ILE A 13 23.92 25.48 2.19
N ILE A 14 24.88 25.65 3.11
CA ILE A 14 25.45 24.52 3.87
C ILE A 14 24.38 23.91 4.79
N LYS A 15 23.56 24.72 5.44
CA LYS A 15 22.45 24.28 6.28
C LYS A 15 21.40 23.51 5.47
N GLU A 16 20.99 24.04 4.35
CA GLU A 16 20.03 23.39 3.44
C GLU A 16 20.55 22.03 2.92
N LYS A 17 21.83 21.97 2.52
CA LYS A 17 22.46 20.69 2.12
C LYS A 17 22.51 19.66 3.25
N LYS A 18 22.74 20.10 4.47
CA LYS A 18 22.78 19.23 5.66
C LYS A 18 21.38 18.69 5.99
N GLU A 19 20.36 19.53 5.92
CA GLU A 19 18.96 19.16 6.13
C GLU A 19 18.49 18.16 5.05
N ARG A 20 18.80 18.42 3.77
CA ARG A 20 18.50 17.47 2.67
C ARG A 20 19.18 16.12 2.87
N LYS A 21 20.46 16.10 3.30
CA LYS A 21 21.16 14.83 3.57
C LYS A 21 20.53 14.09 4.75
N GLY A 22 20.10 14.79 5.79
CA GLY A 22 19.36 14.23 6.92
C GLY A 22 18.05 13.58 6.47
N MET A 23 17.22 14.31 5.73
CA MET A 23 15.96 13.83 5.19
C MET A 23 16.12 12.58 4.30
N VAL A 24 17.11 12.57 3.42
CA VAL A 24 17.40 11.40 2.55
C VAL A 24 17.82 10.18 3.38
N ARG A 25 18.58 10.38 4.44
CA ARG A 25 18.98 9.30 5.34
C ARG A 25 17.78 8.72 6.11
N GLU A 26 16.93 9.57 6.64
CA GLU A 26 15.71 9.15 7.34
C GLU A 26 14.77 8.37 6.38
N MET A 27 14.57 8.87 5.18
CA MET A 27 13.78 8.18 4.16
C MET A 27 14.35 6.79 3.81
N LYS A 28 15.67 6.66 3.66
CA LYS A 28 16.31 5.35 3.43
C LYS A 28 16.10 4.39 4.60
N ASN A 29 16.18 4.87 5.83
CA ASN A 29 15.93 4.06 7.01
C ASN A 29 14.46 3.59 7.06
N SER A 30 13.52 4.48 6.78
CA SER A 30 12.07 4.15 6.72
C SER A 30 11.77 3.11 5.62
N ILE A 31 12.39 3.23 4.46
CA ILE A 31 12.27 2.24 3.36
C ILE A 31 12.81 0.88 3.80
N ARG A 32 13.99 0.85 4.40
CA ARG A 32 14.61 -0.40 4.88
C ARG A 32 13.76 -1.07 5.95
N GLU A 33 13.27 -0.31 6.90
CA GLU A 33 12.39 -0.82 7.95
C GLU A 33 11.09 -1.37 7.37
N ALA A 34 10.45 -0.63 6.46
CA ALA A 34 9.24 -1.05 5.78
C ALA A 34 9.46 -2.34 4.97
N LEU A 35 10.58 -2.48 4.27
CA LEU A 35 10.93 -3.71 3.54
C LEU A 35 11.04 -4.90 4.49
N VAL A 36 11.76 -4.77 5.61
CA VAL A 36 11.92 -5.85 6.58
C VAL A 36 10.57 -6.25 7.19
N LYS A 37 9.76 -5.25 7.60
CA LYS A 37 8.45 -5.49 8.20
C LYS A 37 7.43 -6.05 7.21
N SER A 38 7.57 -5.78 5.92
CA SER A 38 6.68 -6.31 4.87
C SER A 38 7.10 -7.66 4.30
N LEU A 39 8.24 -8.24 4.72
CA LEU A 39 8.67 -9.56 4.25
C LEU A 39 7.63 -10.68 4.44
N PRO A 40 6.94 -10.79 5.59
CA PRO A 40 5.87 -11.78 5.74
C PRO A 40 4.74 -11.58 4.72
N ILE A 41 4.39 -10.30 4.46
CA ILE A 41 3.37 -9.94 3.47
C ILE A 41 3.83 -10.34 2.05
N PHE A 42 5.11 -10.15 1.73
CA PHE A 42 5.67 -10.53 0.44
C PHE A 42 5.40 -11.99 0.11
N PHE A 43 5.76 -12.92 1.01
CA PHE A 43 5.57 -14.35 0.78
C PHE A 43 4.08 -14.72 0.65
N SER A 44 3.24 -14.18 1.50
CA SER A 44 1.81 -14.43 1.45
C SER A 44 1.19 -13.88 0.15
N TYR A 45 1.48 -12.62 -0.18
CA TYR A 45 0.85 -11.93 -1.31
C TYR A 45 1.28 -12.48 -2.66
N ILE A 46 2.55 -12.80 -2.84
CA ILE A 46 3.03 -13.40 -4.10
C ILE A 46 2.29 -14.73 -4.36
N CYS A 47 2.18 -15.61 -3.37
CA CYS A 47 1.51 -16.90 -3.54
C CYS A 47 0.00 -16.74 -3.82
N VAL A 48 -0.68 -15.93 -3.01
CA VAL A 48 -2.15 -15.76 -3.13
C VAL A 48 -2.50 -15.02 -4.41
N ALA A 49 -1.79 -13.94 -4.74
CA ALA A 49 -2.03 -13.17 -5.96
C ALA A 49 -1.68 -13.96 -7.23
N PHE A 50 -0.65 -14.80 -7.19
CA PHE A 50 -0.35 -15.76 -8.27
C PHE A 50 -1.55 -16.69 -8.50
N GLY A 51 -2.10 -17.28 -7.42
CA GLY A 51 -3.30 -18.10 -7.50
C GLY A 51 -4.49 -17.36 -8.10
N TYR A 52 -4.68 -16.08 -7.72
CA TYR A 52 -5.72 -15.23 -8.28
C TYR A 52 -5.53 -15.02 -9.79
N GLY A 53 -4.32 -14.63 -10.23
CA GLY A 53 -4.00 -14.43 -11.65
C GLY A 53 -4.26 -15.71 -12.47
N LEU A 54 -3.80 -16.86 -11.98
CA LEU A 54 -4.02 -18.16 -12.62
C LEU A 54 -5.51 -18.51 -12.74
N LEU A 55 -6.31 -18.22 -11.70
CA LEU A 55 -7.76 -18.47 -11.76
C LEU A 55 -8.49 -17.54 -12.72
N MET A 56 -8.07 -16.30 -12.84
CA MET A 56 -8.59 -15.36 -13.83
C MET A 56 -8.29 -15.84 -15.26
N GLN A 57 -7.07 -16.32 -15.52
CA GLN A 57 -6.69 -16.90 -16.79
C GLN A 57 -7.53 -18.14 -17.11
N LYS A 58 -7.69 -19.07 -16.17
CA LYS A 58 -8.55 -20.26 -16.31
C LYS A 58 -10.03 -19.92 -16.50
N ALA A 59 -10.46 -18.76 -16.01
CA ALA A 59 -11.80 -18.26 -16.23
C ALA A 59 -12.02 -17.62 -17.63
N GLY A 60 -10.94 -17.54 -18.45
CA GLY A 60 -10.98 -16.98 -19.80
C GLY A 60 -10.69 -15.49 -19.87
N PHE A 61 -10.25 -14.88 -18.76
CA PHE A 61 -9.89 -13.46 -18.74
C PHE A 61 -8.39 -13.28 -19.01
N ALA A 62 -8.03 -12.32 -19.86
CA ALA A 62 -6.65 -11.98 -20.11
C ALA A 62 -5.99 -11.35 -18.85
N TRP A 63 -4.67 -11.50 -18.72
CA TRP A 63 -3.89 -11.06 -17.55
C TRP A 63 -4.10 -9.58 -17.17
N TYR A 64 -4.36 -8.71 -18.14
CA TYR A 64 -4.59 -7.29 -17.87
C TYR A 64 -5.94 -7.01 -17.17
N TYR A 65 -6.95 -7.87 -17.31
CA TYR A 65 -8.18 -7.77 -16.50
C TYR A 65 -7.91 -8.12 -15.05
N ALA A 66 -7.07 -9.15 -14.79
CA ALA A 66 -6.67 -9.51 -13.44
C ALA A 66 -5.86 -8.37 -12.79
N LEU A 67 -4.95 -7.75 -13.54
CA LEU A 67 -4.18 -6.60 -13.08
C LEU A 67 -5.07 -5.38 -12.80
N PHE A 68 -6.01 -5.06 -13.68
CA PHE A 68 -6.92 -3.93 -13.54
C PHE A 68 -7.81 -4.08 -12.30
N THR A 69 -8.39 -5.27 -12.10
CA THR A 69 -9.18 -5.54 -10.89
C THR A 69 -8.34 -5.49 -9.63
N SER A 70 -7.10 -6.00 -9.65
CA SER A 70 -6.15 -5.90 -8.53
C SER A 70 -5.76 -4.46 -8.22
N PHE A 71 -5.70 -3.60 -9.23
CA PHE A 71 -5.40 -2.18 -9.03
C PHE A 71 -6.57 -1.42 -8.38
N ILE A 72 -7.81 -1.67 -8.81
CA ILE A 72 -8.99 -0.91 -8.37
C ILE A 72 -9.57 -1.49 -7.08
N ILE A 73 -9.78 -2.80 -7.02
CA ILE A 73 -10.52 -3.43 -5.92
C ILE A 73 -9.64 -3.67 -4.70
N TYR A 74 -8.39 -4.03 -4.88
CA TYR A 74 -7.37 -4.29 -3.87
C TYR A 74 -7.89 -5.00 -2.59
N THR A 75 -8.74 -6.00 -2.78
CA THR A 75 -9.26 -6.84 -1.69
C THR A 75 -9.18 -8.30 -2.12
N GLY A 76 -8.14 -9.00 -1.66
CA GLY A 76 -7.83 -10.36 -2.10
C GLY A 76 -9.02 -11.30 -2.01
N ALA A 77 -9.64 -11.43 -0.85
CA ALA A 77 -10.79 -12.32 -0.64
C ALA A 77 -11.95 -12.04 -1.61
N PHE A 78 -12.32 -10.76 -1.80
CA PHE A 78 -13.39 -10.40 -2.72
C PHE A 78 -13.02 -10.66 -4.19
N GLN A 79 -11.76 -10.51 -4.58
CA GLN A 79 -11.32 -10.78 -5.95
C GLN A 79 -11.55 -12.25 -6.35
N PHE A 80 -11.33 -13.20 -5.46
CA PHE A 80 -11.65 -14.61 -5.72
C PHE A 80 -13.14 -14.85 -5.89
N VAL A 81 -13.98 -14.24 -5.05
CA VAL A 81 -15.44 -14.31 -5.18
C VAL A 81 -15.93 -13.64 -6.45
N LEU A 82 -15.29 -12.55 -6.86
CA LEU A 82 -15.61 -11.83 -8.10
C LEU A 82 -15.47 -12.73 -9.34
N ILE A 83 -14.48 -13.62 -9.40
CA ILE A 83 -14.33 -14.58 -10.50
C ILE A 83 -15.60 -15.45 -10.62
N THR A 84 -16.11 -15.92 -9.50
CA THR A 84 -17.34 -16.72 -9.45
C THR A 84 -18.54 -15.91 -9.95
N PHE A 85 -18.67 -14.67 -9.54
CA PHE A 85 -19.75 -13.78 -10.00
C PHE A 85 -19.67 -13.48 -11.48
N LEU A 86 -18.49 -13.23 -12.02
CA LEU A 86 -18.30 -12.99 -13.45
C LEU A 86 -18.68 -14.22 -14.30
N LYS A 87 -18.42 -15.44 -13.79
CA LYS A 87 -18.78 -16.69 -14.48
C LYS A 87 -20.26 -17.04 -14.37
N SER A 88 -20.90 -16.72 -13.26
CA SER A 88 -22.30 -17.06 -12.98
C SER A 88 -23.31 -16.05 -13.52
N GLY A 89 -22.85 -14.89 -14.01
CA GLY A 89 -23.74 -13.80 -14.40
C GLY A 89 -24.54 -13.21 -13.24
N ALA A 90 -23.96 -13.19 -12.05
CA ALA A 90 -24.58 -12.65 -10.86
C ALA A 90 -25.07 -11.22 -11.03
N SER A 91 -26.18 -10.85 -10.38
CA SER A 91 -26.70 -9.49 -10.47
C SER A 91 -25.74 -8.47 -9.87
N ILE A 92 -25.71 -7.25 -10.44
CA ILE A 92 -24.88 -6.15 -9.91
C ILE A 92 -25.19 -5.86 -8.45
N ILE A 93 -26.44 -5.99 -8.03
CA ILE A 93 -26.86 -5.78 -6.64
C ILE A 93 -26.22 -6.82 -5.72
N THR A 94 -26.21 -8.08 -6.12
CA THR A 94 -25.55 -9.16 -5.35
C THR A 94 -24.07 -8.90 -5.21
N ILE A 95 -23.40 -8.52 -6.32
CA ILE A 95 -21.95 -8.19 -6.31
C ILE A 95 -21.66 -7.01 -5.38
N ALA A 96 -22.45 -5.93 -5.48
CA ALA A 96 -22.26 -4.73 -4.69
C ALA A 96 -22.48 -4.99 -3.18
N LEU A 97 -23.54 -5.73 -2.82
CA LEU A 97 -23.84 -6.07 -1.43
C LEU A 97 -22.74 -6.98 -0.84
N THR A 98 -22.29 -7.98 -1.59
CA THR A 98 -21.19 -8.85 -1.15
C THR A 98 -19.90 -8.08 -0.98
N ALA A 99 -19.56 -7.20 -1.95
CA ALA A 99 -18.39 -6.33 -1.85
C ALA A 99 -18.44 -5.45 -0.61
N PHE A 100 -19.59 -4.82 -0.33
CA PHE A 100 -19.79 -3.99 0.84
C PHE A 100 -19.58 -4.78 2.14
N LEU A 101 -20.22 -5.93 2.27
CA LEU A 101 -20.12 -6.77 3.47
C LEU A 101 -18.69 -7.29 3.69
N MET A 102 -18.03 -7.79 2.64
CA MET A 102 -16.67 -8.34 2.74
C MET A 102 -15.62 -7.27 3.04
N ASN A 103 -15.80 -6.07 2.51
CA ASN A 103 -14.83 -4.99 2.64
C ASN A 103 -15.09 -4.05 3.83
N SER A 104 -16.23 -4.16 4.49
CA SER A 104 -16.61 -3.32 5.63
C SER A 104 -15.55 -3.33 6.75
N ARG A 105 -14.92 -4.48 7.00
CA ARG A 105 -13.84 -4.62 7.99
C ARG A 105 -12.65 -3.68 7.73
N GLN A 106 -12.30 -3.43 6.48
CA GLN A 106 -11.18 -2.54 6.13
C GLN A 106 -11.44 -1.09 6.55
N SER A 107 -12.70 -0.66 6.54
CA SER A 107 -13.11 0.64 7.05
C SER A 107 -12.81 0.78 8.54
N PHE A 108 -13.10 -0.25 9.34
CA PHE A 108 -12.78 -0.26 10.78
C PHE A 108 -11.28 -0.25 11.04
N TYR A 109 -10.49 -0.97 10.26
CA TYR A 109 -9.02 -0.92 10.36
C TYR A 109 -8.47 0.47 10.09
N SER A 110 -9.00 1.15 9.10
CA SER A 110 -8.58 2.51 8.75
C SER A 110 -8.92 3.52 9.85
N LEU A 111 -9.99 3.31 10.61
CA LEU A 111 -10.36 4.17 11.75
C LEU A 111 -9.33 4.11 12.88
N THR A 112 -8.69 2.96 13.11
CA THR A 112 -7.65 2.80 14.14
C THR A 112 -6.46 3.76 13.90
N PHE A 113 -6.13 4.03 12.64
CA PHE A 113 -5.02 4.91 12.25
C PHE A 113 -5.47 6.27 11.72
N LEU A 114 -6.69 6.69 12.07
CA LEU A 114 -7.30 7.90 11.53
C LEU A 114 -6.44 9.16 11.75
N GLN A 115 -5.80 9.28 12.92
CA GLN A 115 -4.95 10.43 13.24
C GLN A 115 -3.68 10.44 12.38
N ASP A 116 -3.02 9.27 12.22
CA ASP A 116 -1.85 9.13 11.35
C ASP A 116 -2.21 9.48 9.91
N PHE A 117 -3.32 8.95 9.40
CA PHE A 117 -3.75 9.19 8.02
C PHE A 117 -4.17 10.63 7.76
N LYS A 118 -4.84 11.28 8.71
CA LYS A 118 -5.14 12.73 8.59
C LYS A 118 -3.88 13.56 8.45
N ALA A 119 -2.82 13.22 9.17
CA ALA A 119 -1.54 13.94 9.12
C ALA A 119 -0.76 13.67 7.82
N MET A 120 -1.09 12.62 7.03
CA MET A 120 -0.48 12.34 5.73
C MET A 120 -1.05 13.17 4.57
N GLY A 121 -1.98 14.08 4.81
CA GLY A 121 -2.57 14.94 3.78
C GLY A 121 -3.25 14.17 2.66
N LYS A 122 -2.84 14.36 1.41
CA LYS A 122 -3.45 13.67 0.25
C LYS A 122 -3.20 12.16 0.23
N ALA A 123 -2.09 11.69 0.83
CA ALA A 123 -1.76 10.27 0.88
C ALA A 123 -2.76 9.47 1.74
N LYS A 124 -3.58 10.10 2.58
CA LYS A 124 -4.60 9.44 3.40
C LYS A 124 -5.54 8.55 2.58
N TRP A 125 -5.94 9.00 1.40
CA TRP A 125 -6.86 8.25 0.54
C TRP A 125 -6.23 6.96 0.01
N TYR A 126 -4.93 7.02 -0.31
CA TYR A 126 -4.16 5.85 -0.67
C TYR A 126 -4.05 4.87 0.50
N MET A 127 -3.75 5.37 1.70
CA MET A 127 -3.64 4.55 2.91
C MET A 127 -4.95 3.85 3.29
N ILE A 128 -6.08 4.55 3.17
CA ILE A 128 -7.40 3.97 3.43
C ILE A 128 -7.72 2.88 2.39
N HIS A 129 -7.46 3.15 1.11
CA HIS A 129 -7.73 2.21 0.02
C HIS A 129 -6.86 0.94 0.08
N THR A 130 -5.60 1.06 0.55
CA THR A 130 -4.64 -0.06 0.61
C THR A 130 -4.58 -0.75 1.96
N MET A 131 -5.48 -0.41 2.88
CA MET A 131 -5.54 -1.06 4.19
C MET A 131 -6.08 -2.48 4.06
N THR A 132 -5.26 -3.44 4.42
CA THR A 132 -5.61 -4.87 4.48
C THR A 132 -5.32 -5.41 5.87
N ASP A 133 -5.71 -6.66 6.13
CA ASP A 133 -5.48 -7.32 7.43
C ASP A 133 -3.98 -7.36 7.76
N GLU A 134 -3.15 -7.65 6.76
CA GLU A 134 -1.70 -7.79 6.91
C GLU A 134 -1.03 -6.42 7.13
N THR A 135 -1.41 -5.41 6.36
CA THR A 135 -0.89 -4.05 6.56
C THR A 135 -1.35 -3.47 7.89
N TYR A 136 -2.58 -3.79 8.33
CA TYR A 136 -3.06 -3.45 9.67
C TYR A 136 -2.19 -4.06 10.75
N ALA A 137 -1.94 -5.38 10.67
CA ALA A 137 -1.11 -6.08 11.65
C ALA A 137 0.29 -5.49 11.74
N VAL A 138 0.94 -5.21 10.61
CA VAL A 138 2.27 -4.56 10.58
C VAL A 138 2.20 -3.16 11.19
N ASN A 139 1.21 -2.35 10.84
CA ASN A 139 1.06 -1.00 11.35
C ASN A 139 0.87 -0.96 12.89
N CYS A 140 0.21 -1.98 13.47
CA CYS A 140 0.08 -2.13 14.92
C CYS A 140 1.43 -2.38 15.63
N THR A 141 2.45 -2.89 14.91
CA THR A 141 3.80 -3.11 15.51
C THR A 141 4.66 -1.86 15.53
N LEU A 142 4.23 -0.77 14.90
CA LEU A 142 4.98 0.47 14.83
C LEU A 142 4.71 1.31 16.09
N SER A 143 5.79 1.79 16.76
CA SER A 143 5.64 2.66 17.92
C SER A 143 4.92 3.96 17.56
N PRO A 144 3.93 4.40 18.36
CA PRO A 144 3.28 5.70 18.17
C PRO A 144 4.25 6.89 18.27
N GLU A 145 5.35 6.73 19.01
CA GLU A 145 6.34 7.77 19.28
C GLU A 145 7.40 7.89 18.18
N ASP A 146 7.47 6.94 17.25
CA ASP A 146 8.44 6.97 16.16
C ASP A 146 8.13 8.10 15.17
N PRO A 147 9.03 9.08 14.99
CA PRO A 147 8.84 10.18 14.05
C PRO A 147 8.67 9.70 12.60
N ASN A 148 9.25 8.54 12.27
CA ASN A 148 9.19 7.95 10.93
C ASN A 148 7.99 7.01 10.72
N ARG A 149 7.18 6.76 11.77
CA ARG A 149 6.03 5.84 11.74
C ARG A 149 5.18 5.98 10.47
N ARG A 150 4.78 7.19 10.12
CA ARG A 150 3.91 7.45 8.95
C ARG A 150 4.58 7.12 7.63
N GLN A 151 5.89 7.37 7.53
CA GLN A 151 6.67 7.02 6.33
C GLN A 151 6.77 5.50 6.20
N VAL A 152 7.04 4.79 7.30
CA VAL A 152 7.10 3.32 7.32
C VAL A 152 5.75 2.73 6.92
N MET A 153 4.64 3.21 7.49
CA MET A 153 3.27 2.79 7.11
C MET A 153 3.02 2.97 5.61
N PHE A 154 3.41 4.12 5.05
CA PHE A 154 3.24 4.40 3.63
C PHE A 154 4.03 3.43 2.75
N PHE A 155 5.30 3.18 3.08
CA PHE A 155 6.13 2.25 2.31
C PHE A 155 5.67 0.79 2.47
N VAL A 156 5.20 0.38 3.64
CA VAL A 156 4.58 -0.95 3.82
C VAL A 156 3.37 -1.12 2.90
N ALA A 157 2.48 -0.14 2.85
CA ALA A 157 1.32 -0.16 1.96
C ALA A 157 1.72 -0.19 0.47
N LEU A 158 2.76 0.57 0.10
CA LEU A 158 3.27 0.62 -1.27
C LEU A 158 3.88 -0.72 -1.69
N PHE A 159 4.74 -1.32 -0.86
CA PHE A 159 5.38 -2.61 -1.14
C PHE A 159 4.34 -3.73 -1.20
N SER A 160 3.41 -3.77 -0.27
CA SER A 160 2.32 -4.76 -0.28
C SER A 160 1.53 -4.72 -1.58
N ARG A 161 1.23 -3.52 -2.08
CA ARG A 161 0.55 -3.35 -3.37
C ARG A 161 1.41 -3.84 -4.53
N ILE A 162 2.70 -3.54 -4.54
CA ILE A 162 3.63 -4.03 -5.57
C ILE A 162 3.69 -5.55 -5.56
N TYR A 163 3.77 -6.18 -4.38
CA TYR A 163 3.81 -7.64 -4.25
C TYR A 163 2.54 -8.29 -4.81
N TRP A 164 1.37 -7.73 -4.47
CA TRP A 164 0.10 -8.24 -4.97
C TRP A 164 0.00 -8.14 -6.50
N MET A 165 0.35 -6.98 -7.06
CA MET A 165 0.31 -6.78 -8.52
C MET A 165 1.32 -7.68 -9.25
N ALA A 166 2.53 -7.82 -8.71
CA ALA A 166 3.55 -8.71 -9.29
C ALA A 166 3.08 -10.18 -9.29
N GLY A 167 2.53 -10.67 -8.17
CA GLY A 167 1.96 -12.00 -8.09
C GLY A 167 0.82 -12.22 -9.09
N THR A 168 -0.09 -11.24 -9.19
CA THR A 168 -1.22 -11.28 -10.16
C THR A 168 -0.73 -11.39 -11.60
N ILE A 169 0.29 -10.61 -11.98
CA ILE A 169 0.87 -10.66 -13.34
C ILE A 169 1.48 -12.03 -13.60
N LEU A 170 2.32 -12.51 -12.66
CA LEU A 170 3.00 -13.80 -12.80
C LEU A 170 2.02 -14.98 -12.92
N GLY A 171 0.87 -14.91 -12.26
CA GLY A 171 -0.15 -15.95 -12.34
C GLY A 171 -1.08 -15.82 -13.55
N GLY A 172 -1.19 -14.61 -14.13
CA GLY A 172 -2.06 -14.33 -15.27
C GLY A 172 -1.40 -14.49 -16.65
N LEU A 173 -0.06 -14.60 -16.69
CA LEU A 173 0.73 -14.86 -17.90
C LEU A 173 0.77 -16.36 -18.22
#